data_5c205ea6dde27ab5e20a3fc85782463e
#
_entry.id   5c205ea6dde27ab5e20a3fc85782463e
#
_cell.length_a   1.000
_cell.length_b   1.000
_cell.length_c   1.000
_cell.angle_alpha   90.00
_cell.angle_beta   90.00
_cell.angle_gamma   90.00
#
_symmetry.space_group_name_H-M   'P 1'
#
loop_
_entity.id
_entity.type
_entity.pdbx_description
1 polymer ?
#
loop_
_entity_poly.entity_id
_entity_poly.type
_entity_poly.pdbx_seq_one_letter_code
_entity_poly.pdbx_strand_id
1 'polypeptide(L)'
;IAKEKVQNLTITGDAMGRPLADALPSVVKKGIDISSLVILSSTAAIFSPVIKDEFLKVLPELMIIDGVGSTETGSTGMNVYDKKLGKKDLGGPAFKKPKHSEILDLDTLKPLNEKDTETIGYLSRSGNVPIGYYKDPKKSSETFIKVDGVKYSIPGDLAKFNSDGQIILLGRGSVSINSGGEKIFPEEVEAALKAHPNVFDCLVVGTPDKKWGEK
;
A
#
# COMPACT_ATOMS: atom_id res chain seq x y z
N ILE A 1 8.20 21.27 -11.31
CA ILE A 1 8.65 20.29 -12.33
C ILE A 1 9.30 21.05 -13.47
N ALA A 2 8.56 21.84 -14.25
CA ALA A 2 9.06 22.50 -15.47
C ALA A 2 10.31 23.37 -15.24
N LYS A 3 10.27 24.30 -14.26
CA LYS A 3 11.37 25.24 -13.97
C LYS A 3 12.67 24.52 -13.61
N GLU A 4 12.59 23.52 -12.71
CA GLU A 4 13.76 22.83 -12.16
C GLU A 4 14.06 21.50 -12.89
N LYS A 5 13.35 21.21 -13.99
CA LYS A 5 13.49 19.97 -14.78
C LYS A 5 13.49 18.72 -13.90
N VAL A 6 12.52 18.66 -12.98
CA VAL A 6 12.37 17.54 -12.04
C VAL A 6 12.13 16.24 -12.80
N GLN A 7 12.94 15.22 -12.53
CA GLN A 7 12.87 13.91 -13.17
C GLN A 7 12.12 12.88 -12.35
N ASN A 8 12.20 12.98 -11.02
CA ASN A 8 11.55 12.07 -10.09
C ASN A 8 10.74 12.86 -9.06
N LEU A 9 9.47 12.49 -8.88
CA LEU A 9 8.57 13.06 -7.89
C LEU A 9 8.04 11.94 -7.01
N THR A 10 8.19 12.10 -5.69
CA THR A 10 7.60 11.18 -4.71
C THR A 10 6.40 11.85 -4.06
N ILE A 11 5.29 11.11 -3.98
CA ILE A 11 4.02 11.55 -3.39
C ILE A 11 3.52 10.53 -2.36
N THR A 12 2.49 10.92 -1.62
CA THR A 12 1.77 10.05 -0.68
C THR A 12 0.33 9.87 -1.17
N GLY A 13 0.12 8.81 -1.92
CA GLY A 13 -1.18 8.36 -2.39
C GLY A 13 -2.05 9.40 -3.07
N ASP A 14 -3.35 9.18 -3.02
CA ASP A 14 -4.37 10.01 -3.67
C ASP A 14 -4.41 11.44 -3.13
N ALA A 15 -4.14 11.63 -1.83
CA ALA A 15 -4.18 12.95 -1.20
C ALA A 15 -3.23 13.95 -1.87
N MET A 16 -2.07 13.50 -2.34
CA MET A 16 -1.14 14.33 -3.10
C MET A 16 -1.30 14.15 -4.62
N GLY A 17 -1.70 12.96 -5.07
CA GLY A 17 -1.87 12.65 -6.49
C GLY A 17 -3.02 13.41 -7.14
N ARG A 18 -4.19 13.50 -6.47
CA ARG A 18 -5.40 14.15 -7.00
C ARG A 18 -5.18 15.62 -7.35
N PRO A 19 -4.69 16.50 -6.42
CA PRO A 19 -4.47 17.90 -6.77
C PRO A 19 -3.48 18.10 -7.92
N LEU A 20 -2.49 17.22 -8.03
CA LEU A 20 -1.53 17.27 -9.13
C LEU A 20 -2.19 16.87 -10.45
N ALA A 21 -2.97 15.78 -10.46
CA ALA A 21 -3.71 15.35 -11.65
C ALA A 21 -4.72 16.40 -12.13
N ASP A 22 -5.46 17.03 -11.21
CA ASP A 22 -6.40 18.09 -11.52
C ASP A 22 -5.73 19.34 -12.15
N ALA A 23 -4.46 19.56 -11.85
CA ALA A 23 -3.70 20.65 -12.45
C ALA A 23 -3.23 20.35 -13.89
N LEU A 24 -3.12 19.08 -14.31
CA LEU A 24 -2.56 18.68 -15.60
C LEU A 24 -3.24 19.33 -16.82
N PRO A 25 -4.60 19.42 -16.91
CA PRO A 25 -5.26 20.08 -18.03
C PRO A 25 -4.84 21.54 -18.19
N SER A 26 -4.67 22.26 -17.07
CA SER A 26 -4.20 23.65 -17.08
C SER A 26 -2.74 23.77 -17.52
N VAL A 27 -1.89 22.84 -17.09
CA VAL A 27 -0.47 22.76 -17.47
C VAL A 27 -0.35 22.57 -18.97
N VAL A 28 -1.10 21.62 -19.55
CA VAL A 28 -1.13 21.35 -20.99
C VAL A 28 -1.64 22.58 -21.77
N LYS A 29 -2.77 23.18 -21.34
CA LYS A 29 -3.36 24.36 -21.97
C LYS A 29 -2.39 25.56 -22.02
N LYS A 30 -1.55 25.72 -20.99
CA LYS A 30 -0.57 26.78 -20.89
C LYS A 30 0.74 26.46 -21.64
N GLY A 31 0.87 25.30 -22.26
CA GLY A 31 2.10 24.86 -22.93
C GLY A 31 3.30 24.71 -21.99
N ILE A 32 3.06 24.43 -20.71
CA ILE A 32 4.14 24.24 -19.74
C ILE A 32 4.75 22.85 -19.94
N ASP A 33 6.03 22.81 -20.25
CA ASP A 33 6.77 21.56 -20.46
C ASP A 33 7.09 20.86 -19.13
N ILE A 34 6.50 19.69 -18.91
CA ILE A 34 6.74 18.82 -17.78
C ILE A 34 7.31 17.45 -18.19
N SER A 35 7.78 17.32 -19.43
CA SER A 35 8.30 16.06 -19.98
C SER A 35 9.57 15.55 -19.28
N SER A 36 10.22 16.41 -18.49
CA SER A 36 11.34 16.01 -17.65
C SER A 36 10.95 15.01 -16.56
N LEU A 37 9.66 14.96 -16.15
CA LEU A 37 9.19 14.02 -15.14
C LEU A 37 9.08 12.63 -15.76
N VAL A 38 9.99 11.74 -15.39
CA VAL A 38 10.08 10.36 -15.90
C VAL A 38 9.67 9.30 -14.86
N ILE A 39 9.69 9.64 -13.57
CA ILE A 39 9.28 8.75 -12.47
C ILE A 39 8.33 9.49 -11.54
N LEU A 40 7.18 8.88 -11.26
CA LEU A 40 6.26 9.25 -10.19
C LEU A 40 6.15 8.08 -9.23
N SER A 41 6.71 8.21 -8.03
CA SER A 41 6.64 7.19 -7.00
C SER A 41 5.61 7.57 -5.93
N SER A 42 4.85 6.58 -5.45
CA SER A 42 3.93 6.74 -4.34
C SER A 42 4.20 5.70 -3.26
N THR A 43 4.08 6.11 -2.01
CA THR A 43 4.24 5.25 -0.84
C THR A 43 3.35 5.73 0.31
N ALA A 44 3.22 4.90 1.35
CA ALA A 44 2.52 5.20 2.61
C ALA A 44 0.99 5.37 2.52
N ALA A 45 0.41 5.49 1.35
CA ALA A 45 -1.04 5.54 1.12
C ALA A 45 -1.38 4.99 -0.27
N ILE A 46 -2.64 4.61 -0.46
CA ILE A 46 -3.13 4.10 -1.74
C ILE A 46 -3.04 5.21 -2.80
N PHE A 47 -2.49 4.84 -3.94
CA PHE A 47 -2.50 5.65 -5.16
C PHE A 47 -3.37 4.96 -6.20
N SER A 48 -4.57 5.48 -6.41
CA SER A 48 -5.61 4.80 -7.18
C SER A 48 -5.28 4.72 -8.68
N PRO A 49 -5.70 3.65 -9.37
CA PRO A 49 -5.51 3.50 -10.81
C PRO A 49 -6.12 4.64 -11.62
N VAL A 50 -7.25 5.20 -11.18
CA VAL A 50 -7.94 6.31 -11.85
C VAL A 50 -7.04 7.53 -11.95
N ILE A 51 -6.38 7.90 -10.85
CA ILE A 51 -5.47 9.06 -10.83
C ILE A 51 -4.20 8.78 -11.64
N LYS A 52 -3.65 7.57 -11.53
CA LYS A 52 -2.49 7.14 -12.34
C LYS A 52 -2.76 7.27 -13.83
N ASP A 53 -3.94 6.84 -14.27
CA ASP A 53 -4.36 6.94 -15.68
C ASP A 53 -4.45 8.39 -16.16
N GLU A 54 -4.82 9.34 -15.28
CA GLU A 54 -4.85 10.76 -15.64
C GLU A 54 -3.45 11.30 -15.90
N PHE A 55 -2.46 10.91 -15.10
CA PHE A 55 -1.05 11.23 -15.38
C PHE A 55 -0.58 10.63 -16.70
N LEU A 56 -0.89 9.37 -16.97
CA LEU A 56 -0.47 8.67 -18.18
C LEU A 56 -1.15 9.18 -19.46
N LYS A 57 -2.29 9.89 -19.36
CA LYS A 57 -2.88 10.60 -20.51
C LYS A 57 -2.02 11.77 -20.96
N VAL A 58 -1.32 12.43 -20.04
CA VAL A 58 -0.50 13.61 -20.31
C VAL A 58 0.97 13.24 -20.50
N LEU A 59 1.45 12.28 -19.74
CA LEU A 59 2.82 11.77 -19.75
C LEU A 59 2.80 10.26 -20.00
N PRO A 60 2.63 9.80 -21.25
CA PRO A 60 2.44 8.38 -21.55
C PRO A 60 3.67 7.51 -21.23
N GLU A 61 4.86 8.11 -21.19
CA GLU A 61 6.12 7.42 -20.87
C GLU A 61 6.48 7.51 -19.37
N LEU A 62 5.61 8.09 -18.53
CA LEU A 62 5.84 8.21 -17.11
C LEU A 62 5.84 6.83 -16.46
N MET A 63 6.93 6.50 -15.77
CA MET A 63 6.98 5.31 -14.91
C MET A 63 6.34 5.63 -13.57
N ILE A 64 5.23 4.96 -13.25
CA ILE A 64 4.57 5.09 -11.95
C ILE A 64 4.94 3.89 -11.09
N ILE A 65 5.45 4.16 -9.88
CA ILE A 65 5.94 3.15 -8.94
C ILE A 65 5.16 3.24 -7.64
N ASP A 66 4.51 2.15 -7.25
CA ASP A 66 3.96 1.98 -5.91
C ASP A 66 4.97 1.28 -5.01
N GLY A 67 5.26 1.86 -3.85
CA GLY A 67 6.14 1.27 -2.85
C GLY A 67 5.41 1.00 -1.54
N VAL A 68 5.64 -0.15 -0.95
CA VAL A 68 5.20 -0.48 0.41
C VAL A 68 6.40 -0.72 1.31
N GLY A 69 6.31 -0.17 2.51
CA GLY A 69 7.35 -0.28 3.52
C GLY A 69 7.14 0.69 4.67
N SER A 70 8.00 0.59 5.65
CA SER A 70 7.98 1.45 6.83
C SER A 70 9.41 1.71 7.31
N THR A 71 9.58 2.60 8.29
CA THR A 71 10.88 2.82 8.94
C THR A 71 11.39 1.54 9.59
N GLU A 72 10.48 0.72 10.12
CA GLU A 72 10.76 -0.53 10.81
C GLU A 72 11.18 -1.66 9.87
N THR A 73 10.70 -1.64 8.65
CA THR A 73 10.92 -2.74 7.69
C THR A 73 11.85 -2.34 6.53
N GLY A 74 11.99 -1.03 6.24
CA GLY A 74 12.44 -0.61 4.94
C GLY A 74 11.42 -1.00 3.86
N SER A 75 11.84 -1.16 2.61
CA SER A 75 10.95 -1.58 1.53
C SER A 75 10.56 -3.05 1.67
N THR A 76 9.26 -3.32 1.78
CA THR A 76 8.66 -4.67 1.83
C THR A 76 8.00 -5.08 0.52
N GLY A 77 7.87 -4.17 -0.43
CA GLY A 77 7.37 -4.44 -1.77
C GLY A 77 7.42 -3.22 -2.67
N MET A 78 7.46 -3.47 -3.96
CA MET A 78 7.41 -2.45 -5.00
C MET A 78 6.71 -3.00 -6.23
N ASN A 79 5.89 -2.18 -6.85
CA ASN A 79 5.22 -2.50 -8.10
C ASN A 79 5.35 -1.33 -9.07
N VAL A 80 5.51 -1.63 -10.35
CA VAL A 80 5.43 -0.65 -11.43
C VAL A 80 4.04 -0.76 -12.03
N TYR A 81 3.32 0.36 -12.04
CA TYR A 81 1.98 0.39 -12.62
C TYR A 81 2.04 0.25 -14.13
N ASP A 82 1.45 -0.82 -14.64
CA ASP A 82 1.25 -1.05 -16.06
C ASP A 82 -0.25 -0.92 -16.37
N LYS A 83 -0.60 0.03 -17.22
CA LYS A 83 -1.99 0.26 -17.66
C LYS A 83 -2.63 -0.97 -18.31
N LYS A 84 -1.83 -1.85 -18.92
CA LYS A 84 -2.31 -3.10 -19.53
C LYS A 84 -2.70 -4.16 -18.48
N LEU A 85 -2.05 -4.12 -17.31
CA LEU A 85 -2.31 -5.02 -16.18
C LEU A 85 -3.37 -4.46 -15.20
N GLY A 86 -3.59 -3.14 -15.20
CA GLY A 86 -4.37 -2.40 -14.19
C GLY A 86 -5.87 -2.65 -14.12
N LYS A 87 -6.42 -3.67 -14.78
CA LYS A 87 -7.85 -3.99 -14.74
C LYS A 87 -8.22 -5.25 -13.94
N LYS A 88 -7.28 -5.94 -13.30
CA LYS A 88 -7.55 -7.25 -12.70
C LYS A 88 -7.68 -7.32 -11.19
N ASP A 89 -7.18 -6.36 -10.42
CA ASP A 89 -7.19 -6.46 -8.96
C ASP A 89 -8.02 -5.37 -8.31
N LEU A 90 -9.25 -5.73 -7.89
CA LEU A 90 -10.09 -4.95 -6.99
C LEU A 90 -9.65 -5.05 -5.51
N GLY A 91 -8.56 -5.74 -5.22
CA GLY A 91 -8.05 -5.91 -3.87
C GLY A 91 -6.65 -5.34 -3.75
N GLY A 92 -6.47 -4.12 -3.31
CA GLY A 92 -5.20 -3.52 -2.95
C GLY A 92 -4.03 -3.70 -3.94
N PRO A 93 -2.94 -2.97 -3.81
CA PRO A 93 -1.79 -3.14 -4.68
C PRO A 93 -1.09 -4.48 -4.39
N ALA A 94 -0.94 -5.31 -5.43
CA ALA A 94 -0.16 -6.53 -5.37
C ALA A 94 1.32 -6.24 -5.62
N PHE A 95 2.20 -6.74 -4.76
CA PHE A 95 3.63 -6.50 -4.81
C PHE A 95 4.39 -7.80 -5.00
N LYS A 96 5.41 -7.79 -5.85
CA LYS A 96 6.35 -8.91 -5.93
C LYS A 96 7.05 -9.05 -4.58
N LYS A 97 7.04 -10.26 -4.01
CA LYS A 97 7.66 -10.57 -2.71
C LYS A 97 9.19 -10.38 -2.76
N PRO A 98 9.77 -9.47 -1.99
CA PRO A 98 11.22 -9.36 -1.85
C PRO A 98 11.79 -10.51 -0.99
N LYS A 99 13.08 -10.81 -1.15
CA LYS A 99 13.76 -11.95 -0.51
C LYS A 99 13.56 -12.06 1.02
N HIS A 100 13.45 -10.95 1.72
CA HIS A 100 13.36 -10.92 3.19
C HIS A 100 11.97 -10.50 3.70
N SER A 101 10.98 -10.41 2.83
CA SER A 101 9.60 -10.14 3.21
C SER A 101 8.84 -11.45 3.33
N GLU A 102 8.12 -11.62 4.44
CA GLU A 102 7.31 -12.79 4.74
C GLU A 102 5.94 -12.36 5.23
N ILE A 103 4.94 -13.20 5.03
CA ILE A 103 3.65 -13.07 5.72
C ILE A 103 3.66 -14.11 6.83
N LEU A 104 3.50 -13.65 8.08
CA LEU A 104 3.48 -14.52 9.25
C LEU A 104 2.04 -14.73 9.70
N ASP A 105 1.68 -15.97 9.97
CA ASP A 105 0.40 -16.34 10.56
C ASP A 105 0.12 -15.55 11.85
N LEU A 106 -1.13 -15.10 12.06
CA LEU A 106 -1.48 -14.20 13.16
C LEU A 106 -1.32 -14.81 14.54
N ASP A 107 -1.49 -16.12 14.66
CA ASP A 107 -1.48 -16.84 15.95
C ASP A 107 -0.13 -17.50 16.21
N THR A 108 0.41 -18.20 15.22
CA THR A 108 1.64 -18.98 15.37
C THR A 108 2.91 -18.20 15.05
N LEU A 109 2.77 -17.06 14.37
CA LEU A 109 3.87 -16.22 13.84
C LEU A 109 4.83 -16.96 12.91
N LYS A 110 4.41 -18.09 12.37
CA LYS A 110 5.20 -18.83 11.37
C LYS A 110 4.94 -18.30 9.97
N PRO A 111 5.95 -18.35 9.08
CA PRO A 111 5.76 -17.95 7.69
C PRO A 111 4.66 -18.78 7.00
N LEU A 112 3.74 -18.09 6.34
CA LEU A 112 2.72 -18.71 5.51
C LEU A 112 3.33 -19.22 4.19
N ASN A 113 2.71 -20.24 3.62
CA ASN A 113 3.06 -20.72 2.29
C ASN A 113 2.57 -19.74 1.24
N GLU A 114 3.41 -19.41 0.25
CA GLU A 114 3.06 -18.51 -0.86
C GLU A 114 1.88 -19.01 -1.73
N LYS A 115 1.52 -20.28 -1.61
CA LYS A 115 0.35 -20.88 -2.29
C LYS A 115 -0.94 -20.75 -1.48
N ASP A 116 -0.85 -20.33 -0.23
CA ASP A 116 -2.02 -20.08 0.61
C ASP A 116 -2.56 -18.69 0.30
N THR A 117 -3.64 -18.62 -0.46
CA THR A 117 -4.28 -17.39 -0.92
C THR A 117 -5.38 -16.88 0.01
N GLU A 118 -5.77 -17.69 1.01
CA GLU A 118 -6.91 -17.39 1.88
C GLU A 118 -6.48 -16.84 3.24
N THR A 119 -5.36 -17.34 3.78
CA THR A 119 -4.91 -16.94 5.12
C THR A 119 -4.33 -15.54 5.12
N ILE A 120 -4.85 -14.71 6.03
CA ILE A 120 -4.33 -13.38 6.31
C ILE A 120 -3.28 -13.46 7.42
N GLY A 121 -2.16 -12.77 7.24
CA GLY A 121 -1.09 -12.73 8.22
C GLY A 121 -0.46 -11.35 8.33
N TYR A 122 0.53 -11.23 9.23
CA TYR A 122 1.32 -10.01 9.39
C TYR A 122 2.36 -9.91 8.27
N LEU A 123 2.34 -8.81 7.52
CA LEU A 123 3.45 -8.46 6.65
C LEU A 123 4.68 -8.16 7.50
N SER A 124 5.74 -8.88 7.29
CA SER A 124 6.95 -8.83 8.09
C SER A 124 8.21 -8.74 7.23
N ARG A 125 9.30 -8.37 7.87
CA ARG A 125 10.63 -8.41 7.27
C ARG A 125 11.63 -9.05 8.20
N SER A 126 12.47 -9.91 7.64
CA SER A 126 13.64 -10.51 8.31
C SER A 126 14.96 -9.93 7.80
N GLY A 127 16.06 -10.42 8.32
CA GLY A 127 17.42 -10.01 7.94
C GLY A 127 17.87 -8.74 8.66
N ASN A 128 18.29 -7.72 7.93
CA ASN A 128 18.72 -6.45 8.50
C ASN A 128 17.51 -5.62 8.95
N VAL A 129 17.07 -5.84 10.19
CA VAL A 129 16.00 -5.11 10.83
C VAL A 129 16.53 -4.27 12.00
N PRO A 130 15.85 -3.17 12.37
CA PRO A 130 16.26 -2.33 13.51
C PRO A 130 16.43 -3.14 14.81
N ILE A 131 17.27 -2.64 15.70
CA ILE A 131 17.45 -3.27 17.01
C ILE A 131 16.29 -2.99 17.95
N GLY A 132 15.60 -1.86 17.78
CA GLY A 132 14.46 -1.43 18.57
C GLY A 132 14.18 0.06 18.41
N TYR A 133 13.17 0.54 19.14
CA TYR A 133 12.85 1.96 19.27
C TYR A 133 13.68 2.59 20.39
N TYR A 134 14.07 3.84 20.20
CA TYR A 134 14.84 4.57 21.22
C TYR A 134 13.99 4.82 22.47
N LYS A 135 14.51 4.39 23.61
CA LYS A 135 13.86 4.50 24.95
C LYS A 135 12.47 3.88 25.05
N ASP A 136 12.10 2.97 24.16
CA ASP A 136 10.82 2.26 24.21
C ASP A 136 11.05 0.74 24.08
N PRO A 137 11.46 0.07 25.16
CA PRO A 137 11.70 -1.36 25.15
C PRO A 137 10.44 -2.17 24.98
N LYS A 138 9.27 -1.67 25.46
CA LYS A 138 7.99 -2.35 25.32
C LYS A 138 7.60 -2.45 23.85
N LYS A 139 7.47 -1.32 23.17
CA LYS A 139 7.14 -1.30 21.73
C LYS A 139 8.19 -2.03 20.90
N SER A 140 9.46 -1.97 21.30
CA SER A 140 10.54 -2.71 20.63
C SER A 140 10.32 -4.22 20.69
N SER A 141 9.95 -4.76 21.85
CA SER A 141 9.69 -6.20 22.01
C SER A 141 8.42 -6.67 21.30
N GLU A 142 7.44 -5.78 21.14
CA GLU A 142 6.20 -6.07 20.41
C GLU A 142 6.39 -6.05 18.88
N THR A 143 7.32 -5.20 18.38
CA THR A 143 7.53 -5.01 16.94
C THR A 143 8.67 -5.87 16.39
N PHE A 144 9.77 -6.01 17.14
CA PHE A 144 10.96 -6.74 16.69
C PHE A 144 11.09 -8.05 17.44
N ILE A 145 10.40 -9.08 16.93
CA ILE A 145 10.28 -10.38 17.59
C ILE A 145 11.24 -11.41 17.00
N LYS A 146 11.49 -12.48 17.75
CA LYS A 146 12.30 -13.61 17.29
C LYS A 146 11.44 -14.87 17.25
N VAL A 147 11.34 -15.47 16.05
CA VAL A 147 10.60 -16.71 15.80
C VAL A 147 11.57 -17.72 15.24
N ASP A 148 11.68 -18.88 15.86
CA ASP A 148 12.56 -19.99 15.46
C ASP A 148 14.02 -19.53 15.14
N GLY A 149 14.52 -18.59 15.95
CA GLY A 149 15.88 -18.06 15.80
C GLY A 149 16.02 -16.90 14.82
N VAL A 150 15.03 -16.61 13.98
CA VAL A 150 15.00 -15.52 13.02
C VAL A 150 14.36 -14.28 13.62
N LYS A 151 15.01 -13.11 13.47
CA LYS A 151 14.44 -11.83 13.91
C LYS A 151 13.60 -11.22 12.81
N TYR A 152 12.38 -10.84 13.16
CA TYR A 152 11.43 -10.18 12.29
C TYR A 152 11.06 -8.78 12.81
N SER A 153 10.80 -7.87 11.89
CA SER A 153 10.08 -6.62 12.14
C SER A 153 8.64 -6.79 11.69
N ILE A 154 7.68 -6.55 12.61
CA ILE A 154 6.23 -6.71 12.39
C ILE A 154 5.53 -5.41 12.81
N PRO A 155 5.41 -4.41 11.93
CA PRO A 155 4.81 -3.11 12.29
C PRO A 155 3.27 -3.13 12.41
N GLY A 156 2.61 -4.27 12.06
CA GLY A 156 1.18 -4.47 12.18
C GLY A 156 0.39 -4.31 10.88
N ASP A 157 1.06 -4.24 9.75
CA ASP A 157 0.41 -4.30 8.43
C ASP A 157 -0.04 -5.74 8.15
N LEU A 158 -1.25 -5.90 7.63
CA LEU A 158 -1.83 -7.20 7.26
C LEU A 158 -1.73 -7.42 5.76
N ALA A 159 -1.50 -8.66 5.37
CA ALA A 159 -1.37 -9.05 3.98
C ALA A 159 -1.79 -10.52 3.77
N LYS A 160 -2.01 -10.88 2.52
CA LYS A 160 -2.16 -12.27 2.06
C LYS A 160 -1.43 -12.47 0.73
N PHE A 161 -1.28 -13.72 0.32
CA PHE A 161 -0.78 -14.02 -1.03
C PHE A 161 -1.92 -14.07 -2.05
N ASN A 162 -1.63 -13.73 -3.30
CA ASN A 162 -2.50 -14.05 -4.43
C ASN A 162 -2.03 -15.34 -5.13
N SER A 163 -2.77 -15.77 -6.17
CA SER A 163 -2.46 -16.97 -6.95
C SER A 163 -1.09 -16.96 -7.62
N ASP A 164 -0.50 -15.78 -7.81
CA ASP A 164 0.81 -15.60 -8.44
C ASP A 164 1.94 -15.52 -7.40
N GLY A 165 1.64 -15.76 -6.10
CA GLY A 165 2.59 -15.66 -5.00
C GLY A 165 3.03 -14.23 -4.69
N GLN A 166 2.27 -13.21 -5.16
CA GLN A 166 2.50 -11.82 -4.83
C GLN A 166 1.84 -11.48 -3.50
N ILE A 167 2.38 -10.50 -2.79
CA ILE A 167 1.82 -9.96 -1.56
C ILE A 167 0.74 -8.95 -1.90
N ILE A 168 -0.48 -9.16 -1.42
CA ILE A 168 -1.57 -8.17 -1.39
C ILE A 168 -1.58 -7.52 -0.03
N LEU A 169 -1.35 -6.20 0.02
CA LEU A 169 -1.46 -5.42 1.25
C LEU A 169 -2.94 -5.13 1.52
N LEU A 170 -3.40 -5.47 2.73
CA LEU A 170 -4.79 -5.28 3.16
C LEU A 170 -4.98 -4.03 4.02
N GLY A 171 -3.87 -3.46 4.54
CA GLY A 171 -3.89 -2.31 5.44
C GLY A 171 -3.41 -2.65 6.84
N ARG A 172 -3.61 -1.73 7.78
CA ARG A 172 -3.19 -1.94 9.18
C ARG A 172 -4.23 -2.68 9.98
N GLY A 173 -3.82 -3.72 10.68
CA GLY A 173 -4.69 -4.49 11.55
C GLY A 173 -5.41 -3.67 12.62
N SER A 174 -4.79 -2.57 13.09
CA SER A 174 -5.36 -1.67 14.10
C SER A 174 -6.53 -0.81 13.61
N VAL A 175 -6.74 -0.70 12.31
CA VAL A 175 -7.86 0.06 11.71
C VAL A 175 -8.88 -0.84 11.02
N SER A 176 -8.67 -2.17 11.03
CA SER A 176 -9.66 -3.10 10.50
C SER A 176 -10.92 -3.09 11.37
N ILE A 177 -12.08 -3.12 10.72
CA ILE A 177 -13.40 -3.12 11.36
C ILE A 177 -13.79 -4.57 11.65
N ASN A 178 -14.10 -4.88 12.92
CA ASN A 178 -14.54 -6.22 13.34
C ASN A 178 -16.07 -6.29 13.33
N SER A 179 -16.64 -6.82 12.27
CA SER A 179 -18.09 -6.94 12.10
C SER A 179 -18.54 -8.39 12.19
N GLY A 180 -19.15 -8.78 13.32
CA GLY A 180 -19.65 -10.13 13.51
C GLY A 180 -18.60 -11.23 13.48
N GLY A 181 -17.35 -10.91 13.76
CA GLY A 181 -16.21 -11.84 13.72
C GLY A 181 -15.44 -11.83 12.40
N GLU A 182 -15.92 -11.10 11.40
CA GLU A 182 -15.20 -10.89 10.14
C GLU A 182 -14.41 -9.56 10.17
N LYS A 183 -13.24 -9.56 9.55
CA LYS A 183 -12.42 -8.36 9.39
C LYS A 183 -12.74 -7.69 8.07
N ILE A 184 -13.19 -6.43 8.13
CA ILE A 184 -13.37 -5.56 7.00
C ILE A 184 -12.20 -4.59 6.96
N PHE A 185 -11.53 -4.49 5.84
CA PHE A 185 -10.43 -3.56 5.63
C PHE A 185 -10.96 -2.29 4.97
N PRO A 186 -10.91 -1.13 5.66
CA PRO A 186 -11.40 0.14 5.13
C PRO A 186 -10.88 0.45 3.73
N GLU A 187 -9.60 0.20 3.49
CA GLU A 187 -8.94 0.49 2.23
C GLU A 187 -9.52 -0.31 1.03
N GLU A 188 -9.95 -1.56 1.26
CA GLU A 188 -10.60 -2.36 0.21
C GLU A 188 -11.96 -1.78 -0.18
N VAL A 189 -12.76 -1.37 0.82
CA VAL A 189 -14.08 -0.76 0.61
C VAL A 189 -13.93 0.61 -0.07
N GLU A 190 -12.98 1.41 0.39
CA GLU A 190 -12.66 2.71 -0.20
C GLU A 190 -12.20 2.59 -1.65
N ALA A 191 -11.35 1.61 -1.97
CA ALA A 191 -10.91 1.36 -3.34
C ALA A 191 -12.08 0.99 -4.25
N ALA A 192 -13.00 0.15 -3.77
CA ALA A 192 -14.20 -0.23 -4.51
C ALA A 192 -15.13 0.98 -4.76
N LEU A 193 -15.34 1.82 -3.74
CA LEU A 193 -16.16 3.03 -3.85
C LEU A 193 -15.53 4.07 -4.79
N LYS A 194 -14.23 4.32 -4.68
CA LYS A 194 -13.49 5.28 -5.51
C LYS A 194 -13.40 4.85 -6.99
N ALA A 195 -13.65 3.57 -7.29
CA ALA A 195 -13.76 3.11 -8.68
C ALA A 195 -15.03 3.65 -9.38
N HIS A 196 -16.04 4.13 -8.64
CA HIS A 196 -17.24 4.71 -9.21
C HIS A 196 -16.99 6.15 -9.68
N PRO A 197 -17.36 6.54 -10.93
CA PRO A 197 -17.00 7.84 -11.51
C PRO A 197 -17.57 9.07 -10.79
N ASN A 198 -18.62 8.89 -9.99
CA ASN A 198 -19.24 9.97 -9.22
C ASN A 198 -18.73 10.05 -7.77
N VAL A 199 -17.77 9.20 -7.37
CA VAL A 199 -17.14 9.25 -6.06
C VAL A 199 -15.78 9.93 -6.21
N PHE A 200 -15.66 11.13 -5.66
CA PHE A 200 -14.41 11.89 -5.67
C PHE A 200 -13.42 11.35 -4.64
N ASP A 201 -13.90 11.13 -3.41
CA ASP A 201 -13.15 10.53 -2.30
C ASP A 201 -14.11 9.92 -1.28
N CYS A 202 -13.63 8.98 -0.47
CA CYS A 202 -14.39 8.40 0.63
C CYS A 202 -13.46 7.95 1.74
N LEU A 203 -14.00 7.91 2.95
CA LEU A 203 -13.35 7.38 4.15
C LEU A 203 -14.30 6.37 4.80
N VAL A 204 -13.82 5.15 5.00
CA VAL A 204 -14.56 4.09 5.68
C VAL A 204 -14.09 4.01 7.13
N VAL A 205 -15.04 4.08 8.06
CA VAL A 205 -14.76 4.04 9.49
C VAL A 205 -15.71 3.06 10.19
N GLY A 206 -15.19 2.29 11.12
CA GLY A 206 -16.00 1.44 11.98
C GLY A 206 -16.78 2.26 13.00
N THR A 207 -18.05 1.92 13.18
CA THR A 207 -18.87 2.49 14.27
C THR A 207 -19.33 1.39 15.20
N PRO A 208 -19.37 1.62 16.53
CA PRO A 208 -19.83 0.61 17.48
C PRO A 208 -21.26 0.15 17.15
N ASP A 209 -21.49 -1.17 17.15
CA ASP A 209 -22.79 -1.78 16.93
C ASP A 209 -23.06 -2.88 17.96
N LYS A 210 -24.27 -2.90 18.54
CA LYS A 210 -24.63 -3.84 19.61
C LYS A 210 -24.72 -5.30 19.14
N LYS A 211 -25.02 -5.51 17.85
CA LYS A 211 -25.18 -6.86 17.28
C LYS A 211 -23.88 -7.38 16.68
N TRP A 212 -23.14 -6.50 16.02
CA TRP A 212 -21.99 -6.89 15.22
C TRP A 212 -20.64 -6.54 15.83
N GLY A 213 -20.64 -5.81 16.98
CA GLY A 213 -19.43 -5.23 17.58
C GLY A 213 -19.10 -3.90 16.92
N GLU A 214 -18.81 -3.94 15.62
CA GLU A 214 -18.63 -2.79 14.74
C GLU A 214 -19.38 -3.01 13.42
N LYS A 215 -19.69 -1.92 12.74
CA LYS A 215 -20.27 -1.92 11.40
C LYS A 215 -19.75 -0.75 10.59
#